data_998eb271f3752b6a8dbf099ba25650ae
#
_entry.id   998eb271f3752b6a8dbf099ba25650ae
#
_cell.length_a   1.000
_cell.length_b   1.000
_cell.length_c   1.000
_cell.angle_alpha   90.00
_cell.angle_beta   90.00
_cell.angle_gamma   90.00
#
_symmetry.space_group_name_H-M   'P 1'
#
loop_
_entity.id
_entity.type
_entity.pdbx_description
1 polymer ?
#
loop_
_entity_poly.entity_id
_entity_poly.type
_entity_poly.pdbx_seq_one_letter_code
_entity_poly.pdbx_strand_id
1 'polypeptide(L)'
;MEPGGGPGGFWPVGGFHIEDLFASKAGDGPVYADKHLIVTRTENPEGFRFAGEIDVTNSDAVMQSVRMATPDSGDPHLDLSRLSFCDITGIRALVEAATALGEGRRMLLHGLPVQLEAVMNVTGWSGLPSLTLCRCPGEAE
;
A
#
# COMPACT_ATOMS: atom_id res chain seq x y z
N MET A 1 15.09 -17.16 10.01
CA MET A 1 15.01 -16.90 9.83
C MET A 1 14.50 -16.66 9.67
N GLU A 2 14.28 -16.50 9.52
CA GLU A 2 14.07 -16.24 9.24
C GLU A 2 13.74 -15.76 9.26
N PRO A 3 13.75 -15.57 9.29
CA PRO A 3 13.47 -15.00 9.19
C PRO A 3 13.02 -14.52 9.08
N GLY A 4 12.93 -14.40 9.14
CA GLY A 4 12.85 -13.95 8.96
C GLY A 4 12.54 -13.63 8.56
N GLY A 5 12.44 -13.52 8.41
CA GLY A 5 12.41 -13.28 7.86
C GLY A 5 12.07 -13.37 7.25
N GLY A 6 11.95 -13.41 7.16
CA GLY A 6 11.92 -13.49 6.54
C GLY A 6 11.85 -13.85 5.89
N PRO A 7 11.35 -13.80 5.74
CA PRO A 7 11.64 -14.19 4.70
C PRO A 7 12.50 -14.03 4.16
N GLY A 8 12.29 -14.15 4.45
CA GLY A 8 13.33 -14.22 3.88
C GLY A 8 14.06 -13.18 4.01
N GLY A 9 14.19 -12.79 4.93
CA GLY A 9 15.06 -11.75 5.03
C GLY A 9 16.23 -11.84 4.16
N PHE A 10 16.42 -12.86 3.50
CA PHE A 10 17.52 -13.00 2.70
C PHE A 10 17.21 -12.70 1.26
N TRP A 11 18.04 -11.95 0.65
CA TRP A 11 17.80 -11.52 -0.70
C TRP A 11 18.89 -11.97 -1.61
N PRO A 12 18.53 -12.38 -2.77
CA PRO A 12 19.55 -12.68 -3.75
C PRO A 12 20.34 -11.46 -4.06
N VAL A 13 21.51 -11.72 -4.49
CA VAL A 13 22.37 -10.68 -4.87
C VAL A 13 21.78 -9.82 -5.90
N GLY A 14 22.06 -8.58 -5.84
CA GLY A 14 21.63 -7.65 -6.84
C GLY A 14 20.19 -7.29 -6.73
N GLY A 15 19.46 -7.95 -5.89
CA GLY A 15 18.07 -7.66 -5.80
C GLY A 15 17.77 -6.68 -4.70
N PHE A 16 16.96 -5.73 -4.99
CA PHE A 16 16.41 -4.89 -3.97
C PHE A 16 14.93 -4.90 -4.20
N HIS A 17 14.21 -5.57 -3.33
CA HIS A 17 12.80 -5.77 -3.51
C HIS A 17 12.04 -4.80 -2.64
N ILE A 18 10.81 -4.49 -3.06
CA ILE A 18 9.98 -3.62 -2.27
C ILE A 18 9.79 -4.18 -0.86
N GLU A 19 9.86 -5.47 -0.71
CA GLU A 19 9.73 -6.08 0.60
C GLU A 19 10.84 -5.69 1.53
N ASP A 20 11.99 -5.31 1.01
CA ASP A 20 13.06 -4.81 1.82
C ASP A 20 12.74 -3.48 2.45
N LEU A 21 11.87 -2.71 1.80
CA LEU A 21 11.50 -1.41 2.31
C LEU A 21 10.44 -1.51 3.39
N PHE A 22 9.57 -2.49 3.29
CA PHE A 22 8.43 -2.57 4.18
C PHE A 22 8.57 -3.76 5.11
N ALA A 23 9.03 -3.49 6.33
CA ALA A 23 9.10 -4.52 7.34
C ALA A 23 7.81 -4.50 8.14
N SER A 24 7.26 -5.66 8.43
CA SER A 24 6.06 -5.74 9.25
C SER A 24 6.35 -5.22 10.64
N LYS A 25 5.40 -4.50 11.20
CA LYS A 25 5.57 -3.97 12.53
C LYS A 25 5.37 -5.08 13.55
N ALA A 26 6.37 -5.31 14.34
CA ALA A 26 6.35 -6.41 15.28
C ALA A 26 5.28 -6.20 16.34
N GLY A 27 4.60 -7.27 16.68
CA GLY A 27 3.62 -7.22 17.74
C GLY A 27 2.24 -6.82 17.33
N ASP A 28 2.07 -6.38 16.08
CA ASP A 28 0.76 -5.99 15.60
C ASP A 28 0.17 -7.07 14.74
N GLY A 29 -1.12 -7.31 14.90
CA GLY A 29 -1.83 -8.15 13.96
C GLY A 29 -2.21 -7.32 12.74
N PRO A 30 -2.94 -7.92 11.81
CA PRO A 30 -3.38 -7.17 10.65
C PRO A 30 -4.38 -6.08 11.05
N VAL A 31 -4.34 -4.96 10.33
CA VAL A 31 -5.35 -3.92 10.55
C VAL A 31 -6.66 -4.28 9.89
N TYR A 32 -6.59 -5.17 8.91
CA TYR A 32 -7.78 -5.67 8.23
C TYR A 32 -7.47 -7.05 7.68
N ALA A 33 -8.43 -7.94 7.75
CA ALA A 33 -8.28 -9.27 7.16
C ALA A 33 -9.65 -9.84 6.81
N ASP A 34 -9.74 -10.38 5.61
CA ASP A 34 -10.88 -11.19 5.22
C ASP A 34 -10.33 -12.35 4.38
N LYS A 35 -11.20 -13.13 3.75
CA LYS A 35 -10.69 -14.29 3.04
C LYS A 35 -9.96 -13.94 1.75
N HIS A 36 -10.01 -12.70 1.32
CA HIS A 36 -9.37 -12.30 0.06
C HIS A 36 -8.26 -11.29 0.26
N LEU A 37 -8.16 -10.64 1.40
CA LEU A 37 -7.21 -9.56 1.59
C LEU A 37 -6.71 -9.50 3.02
N ILE A 38 -5.43 -9.21 3.16
CA ILE A 38 -4.83 -8.93 4.46
C ILE A 38 -4.05 -7.63 4.34
N VAL A 39 -4.25 -6.73 5.30
CA VAL A 39 -3.52 -5.48 5.37
C VAL A 39 -2.79 -5.43 6.69
N THR A 40 -1.48 -5.24 6.63
CA THR A 40 -0.65 -5.19 7.84
C THR A 40 0.06 -3.85 7.92
N ARG A 41 0.40 -3.45 9.12
CA ARG A 41 1.18 -2.24 9.31
C ARG A 41 2.64 -2.51 9.04
N THR A 42 3.33 -1.49 8.56
CA THR A 42 4.76 -1.59 8.27
C THR A 42 5.50 -0.46 8.96
N GLU A 43 6.82 -0.63 9.07
CA GLU A 43 7.71 0.43 9.51
C GLU A 43 8.82 0.58 8.49
N ASN A 44 9.40 1.73 8.43
CA ASN A 44 10.56 2.01 7.59
C ASN A 44 10.34 1.67 6.12
N PRO A 45 9.40 2.28 5.47
CA PRO A 45 8.60 3.41 5.92
C PRO A 45 7.34 2.97 6.63
N GLU A 46 6.83 3.86 7.44
CA GLU A 46 5.60 3.59 8.15
C GLU A 46 4.43 3.63 7.20
N GLY A 47 3.58 2.64 7.28
CA GLY A 47 2.44 2.56 6.41
C GLY A 47 1.78 1.20 6.47
N PHE A 48 1.37 0.72 5.31
CA PHE A 48 0.58 -0.51 5.24
C PHE A 48 0.96 -1.34 4.03
N ARG A 49 0.90 -2.65 4.18
CA ARG A 49 1.09 -3.58 3.09
C ARG A 49 -0.21 -4.29 2.79
N PHE A 50 -0.58 -4.31 1.54
CA PHE A 50 -1.82 -4.95 1.08
C PHE A 50 -1.47 -6.21 0.31
N ALA A 51 -2.04 -7.33 0.72
CA ALA A 51 -1.81 -8.60 0.03
C ALA A 51 -3.14 -9.25 -0.28
N GLY A 52 -3.46 -9.39 -1.54
CA GLY A 52 -4.68 -10.07 -1.96
C GLY A 52 -5.50 -9.23 -2.93
N GLU A 53 -6.79 -9.17 -2.70
CA GLU A 53 -7.73 -8.57 -3.64
C GLU A 53 -8.62 -7.55 -2.96
N ILE A 54 -8.84 -6.44 -3.64
CA ILE A 54 -9.78 -5.42 -3.20
C ILE A 54 -10.87 -5.28 -4.25
N ASP A 55 -12.12 -5.40 -3.83
CA ASP A 55 -13.24 -5.21 -4.74
C ASP A 55 -14.37 -4.52 -3.98
N VAL A 56 -15.53 -4.46 -4.61
CA VAL A 56 -16.65 -3.72 -4.05
C VAL A 56 -17.10 -4.30 -2.70
N THR A 57 -16.80 -5.58 -2.44
CA THR A 57 -17.27 -6.20 -1.20
C THR A 57 -16.43 -5.80 0.00
N ASN A 58 -15.17 -5.38 -0.19
CA ASN A 58 -14.33 -5.06 0.95
C ASN A 58 -13.70 -3.68 0.90
N SER A 59 -13.84 -2.94 -0.21
CA SER A 59 -13.11 -1.68 -0.36
C SER A 59 -13.43 -0.67 0.74
N ASP A 60 -14.69 -0.53 1.10
CA ASP A 60 -15.06 0.45 2.13
C ASP A 60 -14.51 0.05 3.49
N ALA A 61 -14.65 -1.23 3.84
CA ALA A 61 -14.21 -1.70 5.14
C ALA A 61 -12.70 -1.61 5.28
N VAL A 62 -11.98 -1.96 4.21
CA VAL A 62 -10.53 -1.95 4.30
C VAL A 62 -10.01 -0.52 4.38
N MET A 63 -10.59 0.40 3.62
CA MET A 63 -10.11 1.78 3.69
C MET A 63 -10.48 2.46 4.98
N GLN A 64 -11.63 2.12 5.56
CA GLN A 64 -11.97 2.61 6.88
C GLN A 64 -10.95 2.12 7.92
N SER A 65 -10.57 0.86 7.84
CA SER A 65 -9.58 0.32 8.78
C SER A 65 -8.24 1.02 8.61
N VAL A 66 -7.83 1.27 7.39
CA VAL A 66 -6.58 1.97 7.13
C VAL A 66 -6.64 3.39 7.68
N ARG A 67 -7.76 4.09 7.45
CA ARG A 67 -7.89 5.46 7.95
C ARG A 67 -7.83 5.50 9.45
N MET A 68 -8.47 4.55 10.11
CA MET A 68 -8.46 4.52 11.57
C MET A 68 -7.09 4.20 12.12
N ALA A 69 -6.30 3.44 11.39
CA ALA A 69 -4.98 3.06 11.85
C ALA A 69 -3.89 4.04 11.41
N THR A 70 -4.21 5.00 10.57
CA THR A 70 -3.24 5.98 10.08
C THR A 70 -2.95 7.01 11.16
N PRO A 71 -1.69 7.28 11.45
CA PRO A 71 -1.35 8.31 12.43
C PRO A 71 -1.85 9.68 12.00
N ASP A 72 -1.99 10.58 12.97
CA ASP A 72 -2.49 11.92 12.72
C ASP A 72 -1.54 12.79 11.94
N SER A 73 -0.29 12.41 11.84
CA SER A 73 0.70 13.22 11.13
C SER A 73 1.55 12.32 10.27
N GLY A 74 2.24 12.93 9.31
CA GLY A 74 3.09 12.19 8.41
C GLY A 74 2.33 11.73 7.18
N ASP A 75 3.04 11.13 6.29
CA ASP A 75 2.50 10.65 5.02
C ASP A 75 2.61 9.13 5.00
N PRO A 76 1.49 8.41 5.01
CA PRO A 76 1.56 6.95 5.02
C PRO A 76 2.01 6.40 3.68
N HIS A 77 2.79 5.34 3.74
CA HIS A 77 3.24 4.62 2.57
C HIS A 77 2.41 3.35 2.41
N LEU A 78 2.00 3.06 1.21
CA LEU A 78 1.22 1.86 0.92
C LEU A 78 2.01 0.97 -0.03
N ASP A 79 2.25 -0.26 0.39
CA ASP A 79 2.89 -1.24 -0.44
C ASP A 79 1.79 -2.04 -1.14
N LEU A 80 1.63 -1.79 -2.43
CA LEU A 80 0.59 -2.42 -3.23
C LEU A 80 1.14 -3.50 -4.14
N SER A 81 2.41 -3.86 -3.96
CA SER A 81 3.04 -4.81 -4.85
C SER A 81 2.46 -6.22 -4.72
N ARG A 82 1.77 -6.50 -3.64
CA ARG A 82 1.19 -7.81 -3.43
C ARG A 82 -0.31 -7.85 -3.69
N LEU A 83 -0.85 -6.79 -4.25
CA LEU A 83 -2.23 -6.83 -4.71
C LEU A 83 -2.29 -7.65 -5.99
N SER A 84 -3.13 -8.68 -5.99
CA SER A 84 -3.34 -9.48 -7.19
C SER A 84 -4.54 -8.99 -7.97
N PHE A 85 -5.40 -8.19 -7.36
CA PHE A 85 -6.57 -7.65 -8.03
C PHE A 85 -7.08 -6.43 -7.27
N CYS A 86 -7.51 -5.43 -8.01
CA CYS A 86 -8.15 -4.27 -7.43
C CYS A 86 -9.02 -3.65 -8.52
N ASP A 87 -10.32 -3.53 -8.27
CA ASP A 87 -11.20 -2.95 -9.25
C ASP A 87 -11.30 -1.44 -9.03
N ILE A 88 -12.11 -0.79 -9.84
CA ILE A 88 -12.20 0.67 -9.79
C ILE A 88 -12.78 1.16 -8.47
N THR A 89 -13.65 0.37 -7.83
CA THR A 89 -14.18 0.80 -6.53
C THR A 89 -13.08 0.79 -5.49
N GLY A 90 -12.15 -0.15 -5.59
CA GLY A 90 -11.00 -0.20 -4.68
C GLY A 90 -10.09 1.00 -4.87
N ILE A 91 -9.81 1.33 -6.14
CA ILE A 91 -8.97 2.49 -6.40
C ILE A 91 -9.63 3.76 -5.92
N ARG A 92 -10.93 3.89 -6.15
CA ARG A 92 -11.64 5.09 -5.71
C ARG A 92 -11.62 5.21 -4.19
N ALA A 93 -11.80 4.09 -3.49
CA ALA A 93 -11.76 4.12 -2.04
C ALA A 93 -10.39 4.56 -1.54
N LEU A 94 -9.34 4.13 -2.23
CA LEU A 94 -7.98 4.51 -1.90
C LEU A 94 -7.78 6.01 -2.11
N VAL A 95 -8.29 6.54 -3.22
CA VAL A 95 -8.21 7.98 -3.49
C VAL A 95 -8.94 8.76 -2.41
N GLU A 96 -10.12 8.29 -2.01
CA GLU A 96 -10.88 8.96 -0.99
C GLU A 96 -10.16 8.92 0.35
N ALA A 97 -9.50 7.81 0.66
CA ALA A 97 -8.73 7.72 1.90
C ALA A 97 -7.57 8.70 1.89
N ALA A 98 -6.91 8.84 0.75
CA ALA A 98 -5.81 9.79 0.64
C ALA A 98 -6.30 11.22 0.81
N THR A 99 -7.41 11.55 0.18
CA THR A 99 -7.97 12.89 0.29
C THR A 99 -8.37 13.20 1.73
N ALA A 100 -8.83 12.19 2.44
CA ALA A 100 -9.26 12.38 3.82
C ALA A 100 -8.11 12.64 4.79
N LEU A 101 -6.86 12.46 4.36
CA LEU A 101 -5.72 12.76 5.22
C LEU A 101 -5.65 14.24 5.60
N GLY A 102 -6.17 15.10 4.73
CA GLY A 102 -6.17 16.51 5.01
C GLY A 102 -5.11 17.26 4.26
N GLU A 103 -5.14 18.56 4.42
CA GLU A 103 -4.30 19.45 3.65
C GLU A 103 -2.84 19.23 3.97
N GLY A 104 -2.01 19.20 2.94
CA GLY A 104 -0.58 19.06 3.12
C GLY A 104 -0.10 17.65 3.34
N ARG A 105 -1.00 16.69 3.42
CA ARG A 105 -0.64 15.29 3.63
C ARG A 105 -0.95 14.50 2.37
N ARG A 106 -0.22 13.42 2.19
CA ARG A 106 -0.44 12.59 1.02
C ARG A 106 -0.11 11.15 1.34
N MET A 107 -0.60 10.29 0.46
CA MET A 107 -0.39 8.87 0.54
C MET A 107 0.59 8.50 -0.55
N LEU A 108 1.63 7.75 -0.20
CA LEU A 108 2.65 7.36 -1.17
C LEU A 108 2.43 5.91 -1.54
N LEU A 109 2.18 5.68 -2.82
CA LEU A 109 1.83 4.35 -3.32
C LEU A 109 3.06 3.71 -3.94
N HIS A 110 3.40 2.52 -3.45
CA HIS A 110 4.55 1.78 -3.93
C HIS A 110 4.10 0.49 -4.59
N GLY A 111 4.72 0.14 -5.70
CA GLY A 111 4.45 -1.13 -6.34
C GLY A 111 3.09 -1.25 -6.98
N LEU A 112 2.51 -0.13 -7.39
CA LEU A 112 1.20 -0.15 -8.00
C LEU A 112 1.24 -0.96 -9.29
N PRO A 113 0.36 -1.94 -9.45
CA PRO A 113 0.34 -2.70 -10.71
C PRO A 113 0.08 -1.80 -11.90
N VAL A 114 0.67 -2.17 -13.03
CA VAL A 114 0.64 -1.34 -14.23
C VAL A 114 -0.79 -1.04 -14.67
N GLN A 115 -1.68 -2.01 -14.60
CA GLN A 115 -3.06 -1.79 -15.01
C GLN A 115 -3.75 -0.74 -14.15
N LEU A 116 -3.41 -0.72 -12.87
CA LEU A 116 -4.02 0.24 -11.95
C LEU A 116 -3.44 1.63 -12.17
N GLU A 117 -2.15 1.68 -12.45
CA GLU A 117 -1.54 2.97 -12.76
C GLU A 117 -2.17 3.57 -14.00
N ALA A 118 -2.46 2.74 -15.01
CA ALA A 118 -3.11 3.22 -16.22
C ALA A 118 -4.49 3.82 -15.91
N VAL A 119 -5.24 3.16 -15.03
CA VAL A 119 -6.54 3.68 -14.64
C VAL A 119 -6.40 5.03 -13.96
N MET A 120 -5.43 5.15 -13.09
CA MET A 120 -5.23 6.40 -12.36
C MET A 120 -4.81 7.53 -13.30
N ASN A 121 -4.06 7.21 -14.33
CA ASN A 121 -3.67 8.22 -15.31
C ASN A 121 -4.86 8.69 -16.13
N VAL A 122 -5.70 7.75 -16.56
CA VAL A 122 -6.86 8.09 -17.39
C VAL A 122 -7.87 8.90 -16.60
N THR A 123 -8.06 8.59 -15.35
CA THR A 123 -9.03 9.29 -14.52
C THR A 123 -8.52 10.62 -14.00
N GLY A 124 -7.23 10.86 -14.11
CA GLY A 124 -6.62 12.06 -13.54
C GLY A 124 -6.27 11.91 -12.07
N TRP A 125 -6.54 10.78 -11.47
CA TRP A 125 -6.27 10.60 -10.06
C TRP A 125 -4.78 10.60 -9.74
N SER A 126 -3.93 10.20 -10.70
CA SER A 126 -2.49 10.21 -10.47
C SER A 126 -1.93 11.61 -10.29
N GLY A 127 -2.67 12.64 -10.68
CA GLY A 127 -2.23 14.02 -10.51
C GLY A 127 -2.75 14.70 -9.26
N LEU A 128 -3.46 13.98 -8.39
CA LEU A 128 -4.01 14.60 -7.21
C LEU A 128 -2.89 14.89 -6.20
N PRO A 129 -2.96 16.05 -5.51
CA PRO A 129 -1.89 16.37 -4.56
C PRO A 129 -1.84 15.43 -3.37
N SER A 130 -2.91 14.72 -3.08
CA SER A 130 -2.95 13.80 -1.94
C SER A 130 -2.35 12.44 -2.27
N LEU A 131 -1.91 12.22 -3.50
CA LEU A 131 -1.35 10.95 -3.91
C LEU A 131 -0.02 11.15 -4.59
N THR A 132 0.91 10.25 -4.31
CA THR A 132 2.18 10.22 -5.01
C THR A 132 2.46 8.77 -5.38
N LEU A 133 2.72 8.55 -6.66
CA LEU A 133 3.11 7.22 -7.13
C LEU A 133 4.61 7.13 -7.03
N CYS A 134 5.09 6.18 -6.25
CA CYS A 134 6.51 6.02 -6.00
C CYS A 134 7.05 4.84 -6.77
N ARG A 135 8.25 5.00 -7.29
CA ARG A 135 8.95 3.89 -7.87
C ARG A 135 10.01 3.43 -6.90
N CYS A 136 10.05 2.14 -6.68
CA CYS A 136 11.02 1.59 -5.77
C CYS A 136 12.39 1.54 -6.42
N PRO A 137 13.44 1.64 -5.63
CA PRO A 137 14.76 1.42 -6.18
C PRO A 137 14.80 0.08 -6.88
N GLY A 138 15.42 0.04 -8.02
CA GLY A 138 15.47 -1.16 -8.81
C GLY A 138 14.34 -1.28 -9.79
N GLU A 139 13.28 -0.53 -9.59
CA GLU A 139 12.21 -0.48 -10.57
C GLU A 139 12.32 0.69 -11.46
N ALA A 140 13.00 1.65 -11.04
CA ALA A 140 13.06 2.86 -11.75
C ALA A 140 13.61 2.69 -13.07
N GLU A 141 13.74 2.56 -13.61
CA GLU A 141 14.29 2.50 -14.70
C GLU A 141 14.09 1.89 -15.37
#